data_5788a50485cc81242e68d8e86efefd2e
#
_entry.id   5788a50485cc81242e68d8e86efefd2e
#
_cell.length_a   1.000
_cell.length_b   1.000
_cell.length_c   1.000
_cell.angle_alpha   90.00
_cell.angle_beta   90.00
_cell.angle_gamma   90.00
#
_symmetry.space_group_name_H-M   'P 1'
#
loop_
_entity.id
_entity.type
_entity.pdbx_description
1 polymer ?
#
loop_
_entity_poly.entity_id
_entity_poly.type
_entity_poly.pdbx_seq_one_letter_code
_entity_poly.pdbx_strand_id
1 'polypeptide(L)'
;MKIENSYATLDPRLYHKQPPKPLTNPQAGHFNPQVARQIGWVDDEFLIQHWVKILGGDIVPDGFEPLAMAYAGHQFGQWAGQLGDGRGLLLAQVIDKDGQLTDLHLKGAGLTPYSRMGDGRAVIRSVVREYLAGHALNCLGIRSSNALGFVVSDTPVNRETRERGAALLRTADCHVRFGHFEWVANYAPDLLLYFTRYVIKTYFADCFDSDTPIQDFLRKVVDKTAKTLADWQLIGFAHGVMNTDNLSITGATIDFGPYGFMERFNPIWINNHSDYNGRYVYQNQPSIGLWNLSRLITLFLRLNGEKLTANHPPETLSREQLTDILDSFGEIFYQYYQQGLCQKFGLPISEENCDFALQYLEIMQQNKLDFTNSLRTLVAIVADAKPNDKLNLLHEFNLLNQLKISISSSNGQPNATLADWIATYHTKLQQDSLQLVMSHNPVYVLRNSMAQQAIELAEQNDMSEVDRLYQLLANPYQVSALAKPSDTEPPLADAPEICVSCSS
;
A
#
# COMPACT_ATOMS: atom_id res chain seq x y z
N MET A 1 16.06 -16.01 -15.23
CA MET A 1 14.72 -15.81 -14.63
C MET A 1 13.84 -17.03 -14.91
N LYS A 2 13.08 -17.58 -13.95
CA LYS A 2 12.18 -18.73 -14.14
C LYS A 2 10.75 -18.22 -14.34
N ILE A 3 10.20 -18.38 -15.54
CA ILE A 3 8.83 -17.97 -15.90
C ILE A 3 7.87 -19.10 -15.57
N GLU A 4 6.69 -18.78 -15.01
CA GLU A 4 5.67 -19.76 -14.63
C GLU A 4 4.30 -19.49 -15.30
N ASN A 5 3.88 -18.28 -15.54
CA ASN A 5 2.64 -17.84 -16.26
C ASN A 5 1.36 -18.64 -15.91
N SER A 6 1.17 -19.02 -14.66
CA SER A 6 0.04 -19.86 -14.25
C SER A 6 -1.33 -19.20 -14.52
N TYR A 7 -1.42 -17.86 -14.41
CA TYR A 7 -2.66 -17.13 -14.69
C TYR A 7 -3.06 -17.23 -16.18
N ALA A 8 -2.08 -17.25 -17.09
CA ALA A 8 -2.32 -17.36 -18.54
C ALA A 8 -2.85 -18.74 -18.99
N THR A 9 -2.85 -19.73 -18.08
CA THR A 9 -3.41 -21.07 -18.31
C THR A 9 -4.87 -21.21 -17.87
N LEU A 10 -5.45 -20.18 -17.26
CA LEU A 10 -6.84 -20.19 -16.79
C LEU A 10 -7.83 -20.11 -17.97
N ASP A 11 -9.13 -20.22 -17.64
CA ASP A 11 -10.20 -20.03 -18.63
C ASP A 11 -10.06 -18.67 -19.32
N PRO A 12 -10.08 -18.60 -20.67
CA PRO A 12 -9.85 -17.36 -21.40
C PRO A 12 -10.90 -16.26 -21.17
N ARG A 13 -12.02 -16.56 -20.51
CA ARG A 13 -12.97 -15.53 -20.06
C ARG A 13 -12.39 -14.62 -18.98
N LEU A 14 -11.36 -15.07 -18.24
CA LEU A 14 -10.76 -14.35 -17.12
C LEU A 14 -9.75 -13.27 -17.54
N TYR A 15 -9.36 -13.25 -18.81
CA TYR A 15 -8.36 -12.30 -19.32
C TYR A 15 -8.48 -12.10 -20.83
N HIS A 16 -7.74 -11.10 -21.32
CA HIS A 16 -7.56 -10.88 -22.75
C HIS A 16 -6.06 -10.79 -23.07
N LYS A 17 -5.53 -11.73 -23.90
CA LYS A 17 -4.12 -11.69 -24.34
C LYS A 17 -3.91 -10.62 -25.42
N GLN A 18 -2.96 -9.74 -25.16
CA GLN A 18 -2.52 -8.73 -26.12
C GLN A 18 -1.13 -8.19 -25.78
N PRO A 19 -0.31 -7.77 -26.74
CA PRO A 19 0.94 -7.08 -26.47
C PRO A 19 0.68 -5.66 -25.96
N PRO A 20 1.63 -5.06 -25.20
CA PRO A 20 1.60 -3.65 -24.87
C PRO A 20 1.68 -2.78 -26.13
N LYS A 21 1.15 -1.56 -26.05
CA LYS A 21 1.29 -0.56 -27.12
C LYS A 21 2.49 0.33 -26.82
N PRO A 22 3.46 0.45 -27.74
CA PRO A 22 4.66 1.23 -27.54
C PRO A 22 4.42 2.67 -27.12
N LEU A 23 5.30 3.17 -26.27
CA LEU A 23 5.43 4.59 -25.95
C LEU A 23 6.35 5.26 -26.97
N THR A 24 6.14 6.54 -27.25
CA THR A 24 7.00 7.32 -28.15
C THR A 24 8.27 7.72 -27.43
N ASN A 25 9.43 7.33 -27.95
CA ASN A 25 10.75 7.68 -27.44
C ASN A 25 10.87 7.41 -25.91
N PRO A 26 10.69 6.15 -25.45
CA PRO A 26 10.82 5.83 -24.04
C PRO A 26 12.26 6.04 -23.56
N GLN A 27 12.39 6.70 -22.39
CA GLN A 27 13.66 6.98 -21.74
C GLN A 27 13.66 6.38 -20.34
N ALA A 28 14.84 6.04 -19.83
CA ALA A 28 15.00 5.56 -18.46
C ALA A 28 14.48 6.60 -17.45
N GLY A 29 13.55 6.18 -16.60
CA GLY A 29 13.21 6.89 -15.39
C GLY A 29 14.13 6.41 -14.26
N HIS A 30 13.67 5.45 -13.46
CA HIS A 30 14.48 4.85 -12.39
C HIS A 30 14.37 3.33 -12.41
N PHE A 31 15.45 2.65 -12.05
CA PHE A 31 15.55 1.18 -12.00
C PHE A 31 15.84 0.70 -10.58
N ASN A 32 15.12 -0.31 -10.11
CA ASN A 32 15.27 -0.87 -8.78
C ASN A 32 16.17 -2.12 -8.80
N PRO A 33 17.44 -2.00 -8.40
CA PRO A 33 18.37 -3.12 -8.47
C PRO A 33 18.07 -4.23 -7.46
N GLN A 34 17.35 -3.92 -6.36
CA GLN A 34 16.97 -4.93 -5.36
C GLN A 34 15.87 -5.83 -5.90
N VAL A 35 14.81 -5.24 -6.46
CA VAL A 35 13.74 -5.99 -7.12
C VAL A 35 14.30 -6.78 -8.29
N ALA A 36 15.17 -6.17 -9.10
CA ALA A 36 15.78 -6.86 -10.25
C ALA A 36 16.57 -8.11 -9.85
N ARG A 37 17.30 -8.04 -8.73
CA ARG A 37 17.97 -9.22 -8.16
C ARG A 37 16.97 -10.25 -7.65
N GLN A 38 15.93 -9.80 -6.93
CA GLN A 38 14.93 -10.69 -6.34
C GLN A 38 14.21 -11.55 -7.39
N ILE A 39 13.77 -10.94 -8.49
CA ILE A 39 13.05 -11.65 -9.56
C ILE A 39 13.98 -12.34 -10.58
N GLY A 40 15.30 -12.28 -10.40
CA GLY A 40 16.27 -12.87 -11.34
C GLY A 40 16.38 -12.11 -12.68
N TRP A 41 15.96 -10.84 -12.74
CA TRP A 41 16.09 -10.00 -13.93
C TRP A 41 17.55 -9.76 -14.33
N VAL A 42 18.42 -9.58 -13.31
CA VAL A 42 19.85 -9.35 -13.50
C VAL A 42 20.64 -10.57 -13.99
N ASP A 43 20.02 -11.74 -14.00
CA ASP A 43 20.64 -12.98 -14.45
C ASP A 43 20.48 -13.17 -15.97
N ASP A 44 19.83 -12.22 -16.66
CA ASP A 44 19.54 -12.26 -18.10
C ASP A 44 20.04 -10.96 -18.76
N GLU A 45 21.08 -11.07 -19.59
CA GLU A 45 21.72 -9.94 -20.26
C GLU A 45 20.78 -9.19 -21.21
N PHE A 46 19.89 -9.92 -21.90
CA PHE A 46 18.90 -9.33 -22.79
C PHE A 46 17.93 -8.42 -22.01
N LEU A 47 17.43 -8.88 -20.87
CA LEU A 47 16.52 -8.11 -20.03
C LEU A 47 17.19 -6.83 -19.49
N ILE A 48 18.47 -6.95 -19.06
CA ILE A 48 19.24 -5.79 -18.56
C ILE A 48 19.45 -4.76 -19.68
N GLN A 49 19.84 -5.19 -20.87
CA GLN A 49 20.12 -4.28 -21.99
C GLN A 49 18.86 -3.63 -22.56
N HIS A 50 17.71 -4.29 -22.47
CA HIS A 50 16.48 -3.86 -23.16
C HIS A 50 15.37 -3.40 -22.20
N TRP A 51 15.62 -3.25 -20.89
CA TRP A 51 14.57 -2.96 -19.92
C TRP A 51 13.75 -1.70 -20.26
N VAL A 52 14.37 -0.64 -20.80
CA VAL A 52 13.65 0.58 -21.23
C VAL A 52 12.66 0.28 -22.36
N LYS A 53 13.06 -0.52 -23.34
CA LYS A 53 12.21 -0.92 -24.45
C LYS A 53 11.11 -1.89 -24.02
N ILE A 54 11.39 -2.77 -23.07
CA ILE A 54 10.41 -3.71 -22.49
C ILE A 54 9.35 -2.92 -21.74
N LEU A 55 9.74 -2.03 -20.84
CA LEU A 55 8.80 -1.20 -20.07
C LEU A 55 8.09 -0.17 -20.97
N GLY A 56 8.76 0.30 -22.04
CA GLY A 56 8.18 1.17 -23.06
C GLY A 56 7.17 0.47 -23.99
N GLY A 57 7.10 -0.87 -23.91
CA GLY A 57 6.17 -1.66 -24.72
C GLY A 57 6.64 -1.98 -26.15
N ASP A 58 7.91 -1.67 -26.49
CA ASP A 58 8.49 -1.95 -27.80
C ASP A 58 8.91 -3.42 -27.97
N ILE A 59 9.28 -4.06 -26.86
CA ILE A 59 9.76 -5.44 -26.83
C ILE A 59 8.94 -6.26 -25.82
N VAL A 60 8.50 -7.42 -26.25
CA VAL A 60 7.97 -8.48 -25.39
C VAL A 60 9.02 -9.59 -25.35
N PRO A 61 9.67 -9.88 -24.21
CA PRO A 61 10.66 -10.93 -24.09
C PRO A 61 10.08 -12.31 -24.38
N ASP A 62 10.91 -13.24 -24.84
CA ASP A 62 10.51 -14.63 -25.04
C ASP A 62 10.01 -15.26 -23.72
N GLY A 63 8.92 -15.99 -23.78
CA GLY A 63 8.26 -16.61 -22.65
C GLY A 63 7.31 -15.67 -21.87
N PHE A 64 7.28 -14.38 -22.16
CA PHE A 64 6.25 -13.48 -21.63
C PHE A 64 4.93 -13.69 -22.36
N GLU A 65 3.83 -13.68 -21.62
CA GLU A 65 2.48 -13.83 -22.17
C GLU A 65 1.58 -12.66 -21.70
N PRO A 66 1.76 -11.45 -22.27
CA PRO A 66 1.04 -10.28 -21.81
C PRO A 66 -0.48 -10.44 -21.92
N LEU A 67 -1.19 -10.16 -20.84
CA LEU A 67 -2.63 -10.24 -20.76
C LEU A 67 -3.22 -9.14 -19.86
N ALA A 68 -4.43 -8.69 -20.20
CA ALA A 68 -5.25 -7.83 -19.36
C ALA A 68 -6.22 -8.71 -18.56
N MET A 69 -6.23 -8.58 -17.24
CA MET A 69 -7.11 -9.35 -16.37
C MET A 69 -8.51 -8.74 -16.34
N ALA A 70 -9.55 -9.61 -16.32
CA ALA A 70 -10.93 -9.22 -16.14
C ALA A 70 -11.28 -9.18 -14.66
N TYR A 71 -11.83 -8.07 -14.18
CA TYR A 71 -12.43 -7.95 -12.86
C TYR A 71 -13.63 -7.00 -12.89
N ALA A 72 -14.37 -6.94 -11.81
CA ALA A 72 -15.48 -6.04 -11.59
C ALA A 72 -15.25 -5.31 -10.26
N GLY A 73 -16.25 -4.62 -9.74
CA GLY A 73 -16.10 -4.09 -8.41
C GLY A 73 -17.14 -3.06 -8.01
N HIS A 74 -17.07 -2.72 -6.73
CA HIS A 74 -17.80 -1.60 -6.15
C HIS A 74 -16.85 -0.41 -6.01
N GLN A 75 -17.17 0.68 -6.68
CA GLN A 75 -16.41 1.93 -6.61
C GLN A 75 -17.22 2.96 -5.82
N PHE A 76 -16.62 3.59 -4.82
CA PHE A 76 -17.30 4.49 -3.88
C PHE A 76 -18.57 3.89 -3.26
N GLY A 77 -18.57 2.56 -3.04
CA GLY A 77 -19.68 1.82 -2.44
C GLY A 77 -20.80 1.41 -3.40
N GLN A 78 -20.69 1.74 -4.70
CA GLN A 78 -21.68 1.41 -5.72
C GLN A 78 -21.13 0.38 -6.71
N TRP A 79 -21.98 -0.52 -7.17
CA TRP A 79 -21.61 -1.48 -8.19
C TRP A 79 -21.26 -0.79 -9.51
N ALA A 80 -20.01 -0.90 -9.94
CA ALA A 80 -19.52 -0.30 -11.16
C ALA A 80 -19.57 -1.25 -12.39
N GLY A 81 -19.95 -2.53 -12.17
CA GLY A 81 -20.00 -3.53 -13.22
C GLY A 81 -18.62 -3.99 -13.66
N GLN A 82 -18.49 -4.32 -14.94
CA GLN A 82 -17.24 -4.78 -15.51
C GLN A 82 -16.19 -3.66 -15.51
N LEU A 83 -15.05 -3.98 -14.94
CA LEU A 83 -13.82 -3.21 -14.93
C LEU A 83 -12.74 -4.05 -15.64
N GLY A 84 -11.53 -4.11 -15.11
CA GLY A 84 -10.42 -4.88 -15.63
C GLY A 84 -9.19 -4.01 -15.80
N ASP A 85 -8.10 -4.59 -16.26
CA ASP A 85 -6.83 -3.89 -16.49
C ASP A 85 -6.95 -2.91 -17.66
N GLY A 86 -7.60 -1.77 -17.44
CA GLY A 86 -7.89 -0.77 -18.48
C GLY A 86 -6.65 -0.01 -18.98
N ARG A 87 -5.54 -0.06 -18.24
CA ARG A 87 -4.25 0.56 -18.60
C ARG A 87 -3.06 -0.29 -18.16
N GLY A 88 -3.28 -1.55 -17.88
CA GLY A 88 -2.26 -2.46 -17.38
C GLY A 88 -2.25 -3.79 -18.11
N LEU A 89 -1.13 -4.50 -18.05
CA LEU A 89 -0.98 -5.86 -18.54
C LEU A 89 -0.12 -6.66 -17.56
N LEU A 90 -0.58 -7.82 -17.14
CA LEU A 90 0.28 -8.83 -16.56
C LEU A 90 1.18 -9.35 -17.68
N LEU A 91 2.47 -9.00 -17.66
CA LEU A 91 3.42 -9.40 -18.70
C LEU A 91 3.87 -10.84 -18.54
N ALA A 92 4.14 -11.23 -17.29
CA ALA A 92 4.60 -12.56 -16.92
C ALA A 92 4.39 -12.79 -15.43
N GLN A 93 4.43 -14.06 -15.03
CA GLN A 93 4.61 -14.49 -13.64
C GLN A 93 5.93 -15.25 -13.56
N VAL A 94 6.73 -14.97 -12.52
CA VAL A 94 8.05 -15.56 -12.34
C VAL A 94 8.20 -16.15 -10.96
N ILE A 95 9.04 -17.18 -10.83
CA ILE A 95 9.47 -17.68 -9.53
C ILE A 95 10.70 -16.88 -9.12
N ASP A 96 10.60 -16.16 -8.04
CA ASP A 96 11.67 -15.33 -7.49
C ASP A 96 12.76 -16.16 -6.78
N LYS A 97 13.78 -15.50 -6.24
CA LYS A 97 14.92 -16.18 -5.57
C LYS A 97 14.54 -16.88 -4.26
N ASP A 98 13.42 -16.51 -3.66
CA ASP A 98 12.87 -17.17 -2.47
C ASP A 98 11.89 -18.29 -2.82
N GLY A 99 11.72 -18.59 -4.11
CA GLY A 99 10.82 -19.61 -4.61
C GLY A 99 9.35 -19.20 -4.62
N GLN A 100 9.07 -17.89 -4.47
CA GLN A 100 7.71 -17.35 -4.46
C GLN A 100 7.28 -16.90 -5.86
N LEU A 101 6.00 -17.07 -6.18
CA LEU A 101 5.43 -16.52 -7.40
C LEU A 101 5.36 -15.00 -7.29
N THR A 102 5.87 -14.31 -8.31
CA THR A 102 5.84 -12.85 -8.43
C THR A 102 5.27 -12.45 -9.76
N ASP A 103 4.26 -11.60 -9.73
CA ASP A 103 3.64 -11.00 -10.91
C ASP A 103 4.47 -9.82 -11.42
N LEU A 104 4.67 -9.75 -12.74
CA LEU A 104 5.24 -8.61 -13.44
C LEU A 104 4.12 -7.91 -14.22
N HIS A 105 3.61 -6.78 -13.67
CA HIS A 105 2.44 -6.09 -14.20
C HIS A 105 2.81 -4.68 -14.70
N LEU A 106 2.68 -4.43 -16.00
CA LEU A 106 3.01 -3.16 -16.65
C LEU A 106 1.83 -2.19 -16.58
N LYS A 107 1.95 -1.12 -15.80
CA LYS A 107 1.01 0.01 -15.80
C LYS A 107 1.37 1.00 -16.90
N GLY A 108 0.38 1.50 -17.64
CA GLY A 108 0.58 2.41 -18.77
C GLY A 108 0.76 1.70 -20.10
N ALA A 109 0.43 0.40 -20.17
CA ALA A 109 0.66 -0.49 -21.31
C ALA A 109 -0.16 -0.16 -22.57
N GLY A 110 -1.03 0.84 -22.54
CA GLY A 110 -1.92 1.23 -23.64
C GLY A 110 -3.33 0.65 -23.51
N LEU A 111 -4.15 0.89 -24.53
CA LEU A 111 -5.55 0.47 -24.54
C LEU A 111 -5.69 -1.05 -24.46
N THR A 112 -6.64 -1.49 -23.64
CA THR A 112 -7.11 -2.87 -23.52
C THR A 112 -8.63 -2.91 -23.74
N PRO A 113 -9.26 -4.07 -23.85
CA PRO A 113 -10.73 -4.17 -23.88
C PRO A 113 -11.43 -3.58 -22.66
N TYR A 114 -10.70 -3.37 -21.57
CA TYR A 114 -11.22 -2.86 -20.30
C TYR A 114 -10.96 -1.35 -20.11
N SER A 115 -10.40 -0.64 -21.08
CA SER A 115 -10.04 0.79 -20.96
C SER A 115 -11.26 1.72 -20.86
N ARG A 116 -12.45 1.22 -21.23
CA ARG A 116 -13.68 2.03 -21.24
C ARG A 116 -13.48 3.33 -22.05
N MET A 117 -13.60 4.50 -21.41
CA MET A 117 -13.36 5.82 -22.03
C MET A 117 -11.91 6.31 -21.87
N GLY A 118 -11.04 5.52 -21.22
CA GLY A 118 -9.64 5.88 -21.00
C GLY A 118 -8.75 5.63 -22.22
N ASP A 119 -7.55 6.21 -22.19
CA ASP A 119 -6.52 6.07 -23.25
C ASP A 119 -5.55 4.91 -22.98
N GLY A 120 -5.67 4.24 -21.84
CA GLY A 120 -4.79 3.14 -21.44
C GLY A 120 -3.39 3.59 -21.01
N ARG A 121 -3.14 4.88 -20.84
CA ARG A 121 -1.81 5.42 -20.51
C ARG A 121 -1.71 5.80 -19.03
N ALA A 122 -0.49 5.83 -18.52
CA ALA A 122 -0.11 6.45 -17.29
C ALA A 122 0.73 7.70 -17.58
N VAL A 123 0.80 8.62 -16.62
CA VAL A 123 1.58 9.87 -16.71
C VAL A 123 2.73 9.85 -15.71
N ILE A 124 3.74 10.70 -15.91
CA ILE A 124 4.95 10.73 -15.08
C ILE A 124 4.61 10.85 -13.59
N ARG A 125 3.75 11.81 -13.21
CA ARG A 125 3.35 11.99 -11.80
C ARG A 125 2.76 10.72 -11.18
N SER A 126 1.94 10.00 -11.93
CA SER A 126 1.30 8.77 -11.46
C SER A 126 2.30 7.62 -11.25
N VAL A 127 3.31 7.49 -12.12
CA VAL A 127 4.30 6.42 -11.98
C VAL A 127 5.34 6.75 -10.91
N VAL A 128 5.78 8.01 -10.79
CA VAL A 128 6.70 8.44 -9.73
C VAL A 128 6.09 8.27 -8.35
N ARG A 129 4.82 8.71 -8.17
CA ARG A 129 4.10 8.52 -6.91
C ARG A 129 4.01 7.05 -6.52
N GLU A 130 3.58 6.20 -7.43
CA GLU A 130 3.44 4.77 -7.16
C GLU A 130 4.77 4.08 -6.90
N TYR A 131 5.81 4.40 -7.69
CA TYR A 131 7.15 3.86 -7.53
C TYR A 131 7.72 4.12 -6.14
N LEU A 132 7.65 5.37 -5.69
CA LEU A 132 8.15 5.79 -4.39
C LEU A 132 7.27 5.26 -3.23
N ALA A 133 5.94 5.21 -3.41
CA ALA A 133 5.03 4.73 -2.37
C ALA A 133 5.19 3.24 -2.08
N GLY A 134 5.24 2.42 -3.13
CA GLY A 134 5.45 0.98 -2.97
C GLY A 134 6.77 0.68 -2.27
N HIS A 135 7.85 1.38 -2.68
CA HIS A 135 9.14 1.28 -2.03
C HIS A 135 9.08 1.72 -0.55
N ALA A 136 8.50 2.89 -0.27
CA ALA A 136 8.38 3.43 1.09
C ALA A 136 7.62 2.49 2.03
N LEU A 137 6.46 1.98 1.61
CA LEU A 137 5.66 1.07 2.43
C LEU A 137 6.40 -0.24 2.72
N ASN A 138 7.04 -0.85 1.71
CA ASN A 138 7.84 -2.06 1.93
C ASN A 138 8.99 -1.81 2.91
N CYS A 139 9.68 -0.68 2.82
CA CYS A 139 10.76 -0.31 3.74
C CYS A 139 10.25 0.03 5.16
N LEU A 140 8.99 0.46 5.30
CA LEU A 140 8.31 0.61 6.58
C LEU A 140 7.83 -0.72 7.17
N GLY A 141 8.00 -1.84 6.45
CA GLY A 141 7.54 -3.17 6.87
C GLY A 141 6.07 -3.45 6.55
N ILE A 142 5.44 -2.61 5.74
CA ILE A 142 4.03 -2.74 5.33
C ILE A 142 3.97 -3.44 3.97
N ARG A 143 3.24 -4.55 3.90
CA ARG A 143 3.11 -5.33 2.67
C ARG A 143 2.51 -4.50 1.54
N SER A 144 3.23 -4.41 0.43
CA SER A 144 2.85 -3.59 -0.72
C SER A 144 3.40 -4.16 -2.02
N SER A 145 2.75 -3.84 -3.14
CA SER A 145 3.42 -3.97 -4.44
C SER A 145 4.70 -3.13 -4.44
N ASN A 146 5.69 -3.58 -5.22
CA ASN A 146 6.91 -2.85 -5.49
C ASN A 146 7.01 -2.62 -7.02
N ALA A 147 8.13 -2.15 -7.49
CA ALA A 147 8.34 -2.01 -8.92
C ALA A 147 9.81 -2.28 -9.30
N LEU A 148 10.00 -2.92 -10.47
CA LEU A 148 11.32 -3.07 -11.09
C LEU A 148 11.87 -1.72 -11.53
N GLY A 149 11.00 -0.84 -11.98
CA GLY A 149 11.38 0.49 -12.47
C GLY A 149 10.28 1.11 -13.31
N PHE A 150 10.57 2.31 -13.81
CA PHE A 150 9.67 3.02 -14.69
C PHE A 150 10.43 3.73 -15.83
N VAL A 151 9.70 4.02 -16.90
CA VAL A 151 10.18 4.81 -18.04
C VAL A 151 9.30 6.03 -18.22
N VAL A 152 9.89 7.11 -18.70
CA VAL A 152 9.20 8.33 -19.15
C VAL A 152 9.23 8.41 -20.67
N SER A 153 8.31 9.15 -21.30
CA SER A 153 8.25 9.19 -22.76
C SER A 153 7.75 10.54 -23.29
N ASP A 154 7.83 10.72 -24.60
CA ASP A 154 7.26 11.87 -25.30
C ASP A 154 5.79 11.62 -25.74
N THR A 155 5.20 10.49 -25.37
CA THR A 155 3.79 10.18 -25.66
C THR A 155 2.90 11.21 -25.01
N PRO A 156 2.10 11.97 -25.77
CA PRO A 156 1.18 12.94 -25.17
C PRO A 156 -0.02 12.23 -24.55
N VAL A 157 -0.38 12.65 -23.36
CA VAL A 157 -1.53 12.13 -22.60
C VAL A 157 -2.38 13.30 -22.15
N ASN A 158 -3.66 13.29 -22.50
CA ASN A 158 -4.58 14.33 -22.09
C ASN A 158 -5.21 13.95 -20.76
N ARG A 159 -5.05 14.81 -19.75
CA ARG A 159 -5.71 14.77 -18.43
C ARG A 159 -6.40 16.12 -18.22
N GLU A 160 -6.29 16.71 -17.06
CA GLU A 160 -6.69 18.12 -16.82
C GLU A 160 -5.85 19.08 -17.67
N THR A 161 -4.59 18.72 -17.87
CA THR A 161 -3.65 19.36 -18.78
C THR A 161 -3.05 18.30 -19.74
N ARG A 162 -2.26 18.74 -20.72
CA ARG A 162 -1.47 17.84 -21.54
C ARG A 162 -0.21 17.44 -20.80
N GLU A 163 -0.08 16.16 -20.52
CA GLU A 163 1.00 15.54 -19.75
C GLU A 163 1.82 14.58 -20.59
N ARG A 164 2.96 14.14 -20.07
CA ARG A 164 3.83 13.15 -20.71
C ARG A 164 3.49 11.74 -20.22
N GLY A 165 3.43 10.81 -21.16
CA GLY A 165 3.19 9.41 -20.89
C GLY A 165 4.40 8.72 -20.23
N ALA A 166 4.09 7.72 -19.39
CA ALA A 166 5.08 6.92 -18.69
C ALA A 166 4.55 5.49 -18.51
N ALA A 167 5.44 4.56 -18.17
CA ALA A 167 5.06 3.20 -17.80
C ALA A 167 5.88 2.71 -16.61
N LEU A 168 5.26 1.89 -15.76
CA LEU A 168 5.82 1.33 -14.54
C LEU A 168 5.66 -0.19 -14.57
N LEU A 169 6.75 -0.95 -14.37
CA LEU A 169 6.66 -2.39 -14.17
C LEU A 169 6.55 -2.70 -12.69
N ARG A 170 5.31 -2.96 -12.25
CA ARG A 170 4.97 -3.39 -10.89
C ARG A 170 5.44 -4.81 -10.66
N THR A 171 5.82 -5.11 -9.44
CA THR A 171 6.02 -6.46 -8.94
C THR A 171 5.18 -6.67 -7.68
N ALA A 172 4.50 -7.78 -7.60
CA ALA A 172 3.74 -8.17 -6.41
C ALA A 172 3.65 -9.69 -6.33
N ASP A 173 3.40 -10.19 -5.14
CA ASP A 173 3.10 -11.61 -4.93
C ASP A 173 1.81 -12.03 -5.66
N CYS A 174 0.88 -11.09 -5.85
CA CYS A 174 -0.41 -11.34 -6.48
C CYS A 174 -1.08 -10.04 -6.95
N HIS A 175 -1.65 -10.05 -8.15
CA HIS A 175 -2.55 -8.98 -8.63
C HIS A 175 -4.03 -9.39 -8.63
N VAL A 176 -4.36 -10.57 -8.09
CA VAL A 176 -5.77 -10.95 -7.87
C VAL A 176 -6.36 -10.07 -6.77
N ARG A 177 -7.49 -9.43 -7.07
CA ARG A 177 -8.21 -8.48 -6.23
C ARG A 177 -9.56 -9.08 -5.81
N PHE A 178 -10.23 -8.50 -4.82
CA PHE A 178 -11.61 -8.88 -4.50
C PHE A 178 -12.51 -8.78 -5.74
N GLY A 179 -12.27 -7.78 -6.57
CA GLY A 179 -13.01 -7.57 -7.81
C GLY A 179 -12.93 -8.71 -8.84
N HIS A 180 -11.90 -9.57 -8.80
CA HIS A 180 -11.86 -10.77 -9.65
C HIS A 180 -12.96 -11.75 -9.26
N PHE A 181 -13.15 -11.99 -7.96
CA PHE A 181 -14.24 -12.86 -7.47
C PHE A 181 -15.61 -12.24 -7.76
N GLU A 182 -15.75 -10.91 -7.64
CA GLU A 182 -16.99 -10.22 -8.02
C GLU A 182 -17.29 -10.38 -9.51
N TRP A 183 -16.28 -10.30 -10.36
CA TRP A 183 -16.44 -10.53 -11.79
C TRP A 183 -16.85 -11.96 -12.08
N VAL A 184 -16.11 -12.94 -11.56
CA VAL A 184 -16.41 -14.37 -11.76
C VAL A 184 -17.82 -14.69 -11.29
N ALA A 185 -18.21 -14.25 -10.09
CA ALA A 185 -19.53 -14.53 -9.55
C ALA A 185 -20.68 -13.94 -10.36
N ASN A 186 -20.47 -12.83 -11.08
CA ASN A 186 -21.54 -12.15 -11.81
C ASN A 186 -21.53 -12.45 -13.32
N TYR A 187 -20.37 -12.70 -13.94
CA TYR A 187 -20.27 -12.86 -15.40
C TYR A 187 -19.89 -14.29 -15.84
N ALA A 188 -19.29 -15.09 -14.95
CA ALA A 188 -18.88 -16.47 -15.22
C ALA A 188 -19.06 -17.37 -13.97
N PRO A 189 -20.29 -17.47 -13.40
CA PRO A 189 -20.52 -18.13 -12.10
C PRO A 189 -20.12 -19.62 -12.09
N ASP A 190 -20.11 -20.29 -13.24
CA ASP A 190 -19.61 -21.64 -13.42
C ASP A 190 -18.09 -21.77 -13.15
N LEU A 191 -17.35 -20.69 -13.21
CA LEU A 191 -15.92 -20.65 -12.90
C LEU A 191 -15.61 -20.34 -11.44
N LEU A 192 -16.58 -20.04 -10.58
CA LEU A 192 -16.30 -19.55 -9.23
C LEU A 192 -15.46 -20.57 -8.42
N LEU A 193 -15.86 -21.84 -8.40
CA LEU A 193 -15.10 -22.90 -7.73
C LEU A 193 -13.74 -23.15 -8.38
N TYR A 194 -13.68 -23.15 -9.71
CA TYR A 194 -12.44 -23.32 -10.47
C TYR A 194 -11.43 -22.20 -10.14
N PHE A 195 -11.87 -20.94 -10.15
CA PHE A 195 -11.04 -19.79 -9.84
C PHE A 195 -10.63 -19.77 -8.36
N THR A 196 -11.55 -20.10 -7.45
CA THR A 196 -11.24 -20.25 -6.01
C THR A 196 -10.15 -21.28 -5.79
N ARG A 197 -10.25 -22.45 -6.43
CA ARG A 197 -9.23 -23.50 -6.35
C ARG A 197 -7.87 -23.02 -6.84
N TYR A 198 -7.81 -22.30 -7.96
CA TYR A 198 -6.58 -21.70 -8.47
C TYR A 198 -5.95 -20.77 -7.46
N VAL A 199 -6.73 -19.83 -6.92
CA VAL A 199 -6.25 -18.83 -5.95
C VAL A 199 -5.73 -19.50 -4.68
N ILE A 200 -6.47 -20.46 -4.13
CA ILE A 200 -6.04 -21.18 -2.91
C ILE A 200 -4.74 -21.94 -3.19
N LYS A 201 -4.69 -22.73 -4.26
CA LYS A 201 -3.51 -23.54 -4.59
C LYS A 201 -2.26 -22.69 -4.85
N THR A 202 -2.44 -21.52 -5.48
CA THR A 202 -1.32 -20.68 -5.91
C THR A 202 -0.82 -19.75 -4.81
N TYR A 203 -1.73 -19.12 -4.06
CA TYR A 203 -1.38 -18.04 -3.14
C TYR A 203 -1.63 -18.37 -1.66
N PHE A 204 -2.33 -19.47 -1.38
CA PHE A 204 -2.69 -19.93 -0.04
C PHE A 204 -2.49 -21.44 0.08
N ALA A 205 -1.34 -21.93 -0.40
CA ALA A 205 -1.06 -23.36 -0.50
C ALA A 205 -1.22 -24.12 0.83
N ASP A 206 -0.96 -23.46 1.94
CA ASP A 206 -1.15 -24.01 3.29
C ASP A 206 -2.63 -24.20 3.68
N CYS A 207 -3.57 -23.53 3.00
CA CYS A 207 -5.01 -23.81 3.14
C CYS A 207 -5.44 -24.99 2.25
N PHE A 208 -4.70 -25.28 1.18
CA PHE A 208 -5.14 -26.24 0.16
C PHE A 208 -5.31 -27.66 0.70
N ASP A 209 -4.47 -28.09 1.65
CA ASP A 209 -4.49 -29.43 2.22
C ASP A 209 -5.37 -29.53 3.48
N SER A 210 -6.11 -28.49 3.83
CA SER A 210 -7.04 -28.46 4.98
C SER A 210 -8.35 -29.20 4.66
N ASP A 211 -9.06 -29.63 5.70
CA ASP A 211 -10.42 -30.18 5.58
C ASP A 211 -11.47 -29.11 5.20
N THR A 212 -11.16 -27.84 5.43
CA THR A 212 -12.02 -26.68 5.14
C THR A 212 -11.28 -25.58 4.36
N PRO A 213 -10.70 -25.91 3.17
CA PRO A 213 -9.78 -25.03 2.48
C PRO A 213 -10.38 -23.68 2.09
N ILE A 214 -11.67 -23.61 1.74
CA ILE A 214 -12.35 -22.35 1.38
C ILE A 214 -12.53 -21.48 2.62
N GLN A 215 -12.98 -22.04 3.75
CA GLN A 215 -13.15 -21.29 4.99
C GLN A 215 -11.80 -20.77 5.50
N ASP A 216 -10.76 -21.61 5.48
CA ASP A 216 -9.43 -21.23 5.95
C ASP A 216 -8.79 -20.16 5.06
N PHE A 217 -9.00 -20.25 3.76
CA PHE A 217 -8.67 -19.18 2.82
C PHE A 217 -9.38 -17.86 3.18
N LEU A 218 -10.69 -17.88 3.41
CA LEU A 218 -11.44 -16.68 3.76
C LEU A 218 -10.97 -16.08 5.09
N ARG A 219 -10.70 -16.90 6.11
CA ARG A 219 -10.12 -16.45 7.39
C ARG A 219 -8.76 -15.76 7.18
N LYS A 220 -7.91 -16.32 6.32
CA LYS A 220 -6.62 -15.70 5.98
C LYS A 220 -6.76 -14.39 5.22
N VAL A 221 -7.74 -14.28 4.33
CA VAL A 221 -8.02 -13.01 3.65
C VAL A 221 -8.48 -11.94 4.66
N VAL A 222 -9.33 -12.31 5.60
CA VAL A 222 -9.75 -11.42 6.70
C VAL A 222 -8.55 -10.98 7.53
N ASP A 223 -7.72 -11.93 7.99
CA ASP A 223 -6.53 -11.66 8.79
C ASP A 223 -5.55 -10.70 8.08
N LYS A 224 -5.18 -11.02 6.83
CA LYS A 224 -4.26 -10.20 6.04
C LYS A 224 -4.79 -8.79 5.79
N THR A 225 -6.11 -8.67 5.50
CA THR A 225 -6.75 -7.38 5.31
C THR A 225 -6.76 -6.57 6.61
N ALA A 226 -7.11 -7.20 7.73
CA ALA A 226 -7.10 -6.56 9.05
C ALA A 226 -5.69 -6.05 9.42
N LYS A 227 -4.66 -6.87 9.21
CA LYS A 227 -3.26 -6.50 9.44
C LYS A 227 -2.85 -5.27 8.63
N THR A 228 -3.12 -5.27 7.32
CA THR A 228 -2.76 -4.16 6.43
C THR A 228 -3.46 -2.86 6.85
N LEU A 229 -4.74 -2.93 7.21
CA LEU A 229 -5.49 -1.76 7.66
C LEU A 229 -5.01 -1.24 9.01
N ALA A 230 -4.61 -2.12 9.94
CA ALA A 230 -3.98 -1.72 11.18
C ALA A 230 -2.63 -1.01 10.92
N ASP A 231 -1.81 -1.54 10.03
CA ASP A 231 -0.53 -0.92 9.64
C ASP A 231 -0.73 0.48 9.03
N TRP A 232 -1.73 0.65 8.15
CA TRP A 232 -2.04 1.96 7.59
C TRP A 232 -2.45 2.97 8.67
N GLN A 233 -3.27 2.54 9.63
CA GLN A 233 -3.66 3.40 10.77
C GLN A 233 -2.44 3.76 11.64
N LEU A 234 -1.54 2.82 11.87
CA LEU A 234 -0.35 3.03 12.70
C LEU A 234 0.70 3.95 12.07
N ILE A 235 0.74 4.06 10.74
CA ILE A 235 1.72 4.90 10.03
C ILE A 235 1.14 6.22 9.51
N GLY A 236 -0.16 6.46 9.68
CA GLY A 236 -0.83 7.65 9.13
C GLY A 236 -1.02 7.62 7.62
N PHE A 237 -1.07 6.42 7.02
CA PHE A 237 -1.30 6.26 5.58
C PHE A 237 -2.79 6.21 5.25
N ALA A 238 -3.21 7.03 4.30
CA ALA A 238 -4.54 6.95 3.69
C ALA A 238 -4.42 6.49 2.24
N HIS A 239 -5.06 5.36 1.91
CA HIS A 239 -5.08 4.84 0.55
C HIS A 239 -5.86 5.73 -0.42
N GLY A 240 -6.91 6.37 0.07
CA GLY A 240 -7.73 7.34 -0.66
C GLY A 240 -8.77 6.75 -1.62
N VAL A 241 -8.63 5.50 -2.07
CA VAL A 241 -9.60 4.81 -2.96
C VAL A 241 -9.68 3.33 -2.62
N MET A 242 -10.43 3.00 -1.57
CA MET A 242 -10.60 1.61 -1.12
C MET A 242 -11.81 0.95 -1.80
N ASN A 243 -11.81 0.91 -3.12
CA ASN A 243 -12.76 0.13 -3.91
C ASN A 243 -12.45 -1.37 -3.76
N THR A 244 -13.41 -2.26 -4.05
CA THR A 244 -13.17 -3.71 -4.04
C THR A 244 -12.17 -4.16 -5.11
N ASP A 245 -12.06 -3.41 -6.21
CA ASP A 245 -11.06 -3.60 -7.26
C ASP A 245 -9.66 -3.07 -6.90
N ASN A 246 -9.49 -2.40 -5.76
CA ASN A 246 -8.22 -1.91 -5.25
C ASN A 246 -7.73 -2.64 -3.99
N LEU A 247 -8.36 -3.73 -3.59
CA LEU A 247 -7.93 -4.57 -2.48
C LEU A 247 -7.40 -5.92 -2.98
N SER A 248 -6.13 -6.18 -2.67
CA SER A 248 -5.48 -7.46 -2.97
C SER A 248 -6.03 -8.58 -2.11
N ILE A 249 -6.20 -9.77 -2.70
CA ILE A 249 -6.59 -10.98 -1.97
C ILE A 249 -5.52 -11.41 -0.95
N THR A 250 -4.27 -11.00 -1.14
CA THR A 250 -3.15 -11.31 -0.24
C THR A 250 -2.91 -10.23 0.82
N GLY A 251 -3.73 -9.18 0.84
CA GLY A 251 -3.58 -8.05 1.75
C GLY A 251 -2.44 -7.08 1.38
N ALA A 252 -1.79 -7.24 0.23
CA ALA A 252 -0.79 -6.26 -0.21
C ALA A 252 -1.45 -4.94 -0.59
N THR A 253 -0.82 -3.82 -0.24
CA THR A 253 -1.23 -2.49 -0.71
C THR A 253 -0.94 -2.38 -2.20
N ILE A 254 -1.95 -2.08 -3.00
CA ILE A 254 -1.86 -1.98 -4.47
C ILE A 254 -2.62 -0.73 -4.96
N ASP A 255 -2.39 -0.35 -6.22
CA ASP A 255 -3.15 0.71 -6.92
C ASP A 255 -3.05 2.09 -6.26
N PHE A 256 -1.83 2.56 -6.14
CA PHE A 256 -1.50 3.88 -5.65
C PHE A 256 -2.02 5.00 -6.56
N GLY A 257 -3.21 5.50 -6.25
CA GLY A 257 -3.80 6.69 -6.83
C GLY A 257 -3.62 7.89 -5.90
N PRO A 258 -4.73 8.47 -5.38
CA PRO A 258 -4.70 9.60 -4.45
C PRO A 258 -4.39 9.18 -3.01
N TYR A 259 -3.34 8.39 -2.80
CA TYR A 259 -2.86 8.04 -1.46
C TYR A 259 -2.09 9.22 -0.82
N GLY A 260 -1.87 9.14 0.47
CA GLY A 260 -0.94 10.05 1.16
C GLY A 260 -0.61 9.60 2.57
N PHE A 261 0.51 10.14 3.08
CA PHE A 261 0.85 10.09 4.50
C PHE A 261 0.37 11.37 5.16
N MET A 262 -0.35 11.23 6.26
CA MET A 262 -0.96 12.35 6.97
C MET A 262 0.10 13.26 7.60
N GLU A 263 0.01 14.56 7.30
CA GLU A 263 0.92 15.55 7.86
C GLU A 263 0.56 15.86 9.32
N ARG A 264 -0.62 16.42 9.56
CA ARG A 264 -1.12 16.73 10.89
C ARG A 264 -2.21 15.75 11.27
N PHE A 265 -2.18 15.25 12.50
CA PHE A 265 -3.16 14.25 12.92
C PHE A 265 -4.58 14.79 12.83
N ASN A 266 -5.35 14.16 11.95
CA ASN A 266 -6.75 14.48 11.71
C ASN A 266 -7.51 13.19 11.32
N PRO A 267 -8.31 12.61 12.21
CA PRO A 267 -9.06 11.38 11.92
C PRO A 267 -9.97 11.48 10.69
N ILE A 268 -10.50 12.67 10.39
CA ILE A 268 -11.37 12.91 9.24
C ILE A 268 -10.61 13.43 8.00
N TRP A 269 -9.29 13.30 7.98
CA TRP A 269 -8.49 13.71 6.84
C TRP A 269 -8.84 12.93 5.57
N ILE A 270 -8.96 13.66 4.46
CA ILE A 270 -9.20 13.13 3.12
C ILE A 270 -8.01 13.55 2.25
N ASN A 271 -7.29 12.58 1.71
CA ASN A 271 -6.24 12.87 0.74
C ASN A 271 -6.77 12.90 -0.70
N ASN A 272 -7.89 12.25 -0.97
CA ASN A 272 -8.50 12.15 -2.28
C ASN A 272 -9.54 13.26 -2.51
N HIS A 273 -9.20 14.26 -3.30
CA HIS A 273 -10.11 15.36 -3.64
C HIS A 273 -11.30 14.94 -4.52
N SER A 274 -11.30 13.73 -5.08
CA SER A 274 -12.47 13.15 -5.77
C SER A 274 -13.48 12.51 -4.83
N ASP A 275 -13.17 12.36 -3.53
CA ASP A 275 -14.05 11.78 -2.53
C ASP A 275 -14.90 12.85 -1.83
N TYR A 276 -15.83 13.45 -2.56
CA TYR A 276 -16.68 14.54 -2.07
C TYR A 276 -17.54 14.15 -0.86
N ASN A 277 -17.81 12.86 -0.66
CA ASN A 277 -18.65 12.37 0.44
C ASN A 277 -17.83 11.90 1.66
N GLY A 278 -16.51 11.96 1.62
CA GLY A 278 -15.66 11.55 2.72
C GLY A 278 -15.75 10.06 3.04
N ARG A 279 -16.06 9.21 2.05
CA ARG A 279 -16.16 7.76 2.27
C ARG A 279 -14.84 7.17 2.75
N TYR A 280 -13.72 7.62 2.18
CA TYR A 280 -12.38 7.09 2.41
C TYR A 280 -11.54 7.97 3.33
N VAL A 281 -12.17 8.73 4.26
CA VAL A 281 -11.45 9.43 5.32
C VAL A 281 -10.61 8.45 6.12
N TYR A 282 -9.48 8.92 6.63
CA TYR A 282 -8.49 8.08 7.31
C TYR A 282 -9.10 7.14 8.37
N GLN A 283 -9.92 7.66 9.29
CA GLN A 283 -10.53 6.84 10.34
C GLN A 283 -11.53 5.79 9.83
N ASN A 284 -12.06 5.94 8.61
CA ASN A 284 -13.05 5.01 8.07
C ASN A 284 -12.41 3.80 7.38
N GLN A 285 -11.08 3.79 7.17
CA GLN A 285 -10.42 2.71 6.44
C GLN A 285 -10.73 1.31 6.98
N PRO A 286 -10.75 1.05 8.32
CA PRO A 286 -11.13 -0.26 8.84
C PRO A 286 -12.57 -0.65 8.51
N SER A 287 -13.53 0.25 8.68
CA SER A 287 -14.94 -0.01 8.39
C SER A 287 -15.22 -0.24 6.89
N ILE A 288 -14.48 0.47 6.03
CA ILE A 288 -14.54 0.26 4.57
C ILE A 288 -13.90 -1.09 4.19
N GLY A 289 -12.81 -1.48 4.85
CA GLY A 289 -12.21 -2.81 4.66
C GLY A 289 -13.19 -3.93 5.03
N LEU A 290 -13.85 -3.82 6.18
CA LEU A 290 -14.91 -4.75 6.60
C LEU A 290 -16.05 -4.81 5.58
N TRP A 291 -16.50 -3.65 5.09
CA TRP A 291 -17.52 -3.60 4.05
C TRP A 291 -17.06 -4.31 2.77
N ASN A 292 -15.82 -4.10 2.32
CA ASN A 292 -15.27 -4.78 1.14
C ASN A 292 -15.16 -6.30 1.35
N LEU A 293 -14.72 -6.74 2.53
CA LEU A 293 -14.72 -8.15 2.90
C LEU A 293 -16.13 -8.75 2.85
N SER A 294 -17.15 -8.01 3.30
CA SER A 294 -18.53 -8.47 3.20
C SER A 294 -18.99 -8.70 1.75
N ARG A 295 -18.51 -7.85 0.81
CA ARG A 295 -18.81 -8.04 -0.63
C ARG A 295 -18.14 -9.30 -1.17
N LEU A 296 -16.89 -9.54 -0.81
CA LEU A 296 -16.15 -10.74 -1.20
C LEU A 296 -16.80 -12.01 -0.60
N ILE A 297 -16.91 -12.07 0.73
CA ILE A 297 -17.29 -13.28 1.47
C ILE A 297 -18.70 -13.75 1.09
N THR A 298 -19.65 -12.83 0.87
CA THR A 298 -21.01 -13.16 0.47
C THR A 298 -21.09 -13.95 -0.85
N LEU A 299 -20.11 -13.81 -1.73
CA LEU A 299 -20.08 -14.55 -3.00
C LEU A 299 -19.95 -16.06 -2.78
N PHE A 300 -19.29 -16.47 -1.71
CA PHE A 300 -19.00 -17.86 -1.39
C PHE A 300 -20.21 -18.65 -0.88
N LEU A 301 -21.33 -17.98 -0.56
CA LEU A 301 -22.62 -18.67 -0.36
C LEU A 301 -23.00 -19.58 -1.54
N ARG A 302 -22.55 -19.25 -2.74
CA ARG A 302 -22.79 -20.02 -3.97
C ARG A 302 -22.00 -21.34 -4.02
N LEU A 303 -21.01 -21.50 -3.16
CA LEU A 303 -20.17 -22.70 -3.07
C LEU A 303 -20.54 -23.59 -1.86
N ASN A 304 -21.68 -23.32 -1.21
CA ASN A 304 -22.13 -24.11 -0.06
C ASN A 304 -22.39 -25.57 -0.48
N GLY A 305 -21.74 -26.51 0.19
CA GLY A 305 -21.82 -27.94 -0.10
C GLY A 305 -20.89 -28.41 -1.23
N GLU A 306 -20.14 -27.52 -1.86
CA GLU A 306 -19.17 -27.86 -2.90
C GLU A 306 -17.88 -28.45 -2.30
N LYS A 307 -17.15 -29.18 -3.12
CA LYS A 307 -15.81 -29.70 -2.81
C LYS A 307 -14.77 -28.93 -3.59
N LEU A 308 -13.72 -28.45 -2.93
CA LEU A 308 -12.64 -27.74 -3.64
C LEU A 308 -11.99 -28.65 -4.71
N THR A 309 -11.78 -29.94 -4.38
CA THR A 309 -11.38 -30.99 -5.33
C THR A 309 -12.12 -32.29 -4.99
N ALA A 310 -12.02 -33.33 -5.84
CA ALA A 310 -12.60 -34.64 -5.59
C ALA A 310 -12.16 -35.29 -4.26
N ASN A 311 -10.98 -34.93 -3.76
CA ASN A 311 -10.38 -35.48 -2.54
C ASN A 311 -10.80 -34.74 -1.28
N HIS A 312 -11.39 -33.53 -1.39
CA HIS A 312 -11.85 -32.77 -0.23
C HIS A 312 -13.27 -33.16 0.17
N PRO A 313 -13.64 -33.04 1.45
CA PRO A 313 -15.02 -33.11 1.87
C PRO A 313 -15.82 -31.92 1.30
N PRO A 314 -17.16 -32.02 1.22
CA PRO A 314 -17.99 -30.86 0.91
C PRO A 314 -17.95 -29.87 2.07
N GLU A 315 -17.72 -28.59 1.76
CA GLU A 315 -17.65 -27.54 2.79
C GLU A 315 -19.03 -26.91 3.05
N THR A 316 -19.34 -26.71 4.31
CA THR A 316 -20.50 -25.91 4.70
C THR A 316 -20.10 -24.43 4.69
N LEU A 317 -20.72 -23.68 3.78
CA LEU A 317 -20.52 -22.22 3.63
C LEU A 317 -21.88 -21.52 3.84
N SER A 318 -22.54 -21.86 4.99
CA SER A 318 -23.80 -21.23 5.36
C SER A 318 -23.63 -19.73 5.63
N ARG A 319 -24.72 -19.00 5.60
CA ARG A 319 -24.70 -17.56 5.96
C ARG A 319 -24.11 -17.35 7.36
N GLU A 320 -24.45 -18.20 8.34
CA GLU A 320 -23.95 -18.14 9.70
C GLU A 320 -22.42 -18.26 9.73
N GLN A 321 -21.85 -19.31 9.13
CA GLN A 321 -20.39 -19.52 9.11
C GLN A 321 -19.64 -18.42 8.39
N LEU A 322 -20.18 -17.90 7.28
CA LEU A 322 -19.58 -16.78 6.58
C LEU A 322 -19.68 -15.48 7.37
N THR A 323 -20.74 -15.30 8.14
CA THR A 323 -20.88 -14.16 9.06
C THR A 323 -19.86 -14.26 10.20
N ASP A 324 -19.69 -15.43 10.81
CA ASP A 324 -18.69 -15.65 11.86
C ASP A 324 -17.25 -15.34 11.38
N ILE A 325 -16.94 -15.73 10.13
CA ILE A 325 -15.63 -15.39 9.51
C ILE A 325 -15.51 -13.86 9.34
N LEU A 326 -16.54 -13.19 8.89
CA LEU A 326 -16.54 -11.74 8.69
C LEU A 326 -16.46 -10.98 10.02
N ASP A 327 -17.19 -11.42 11.03
CA ASP A 327 -17.26 -10.76 12.35
C ASP A 327 -15.93 -10.86 13.12
N SER A 328 -15.10 -11.88 12.82
CA SER A 328 -13.75 -11.98 13.38
C SER A 328 -12.82 -10.81 12.99
N PHE A 329 -13.14 -10.07 11.93
CA PHE A 329 -12.33 -8.94 11.46
C PHE A 329 -12.08 -7.89 12.55
N GLY A 330 -13.13 -7.52 13.30
CA GLY A 330 -13.05 -6.45 14.29
C GLY A 330 -12.04 -6.77 15.41
N GLU A 331 -12.08 -8.00 15.92
CA GLU A 331 -11.16 -8.48 16.95
C GLU A 331 -9.73 -8.58 16.41
N ILE A 332 -9.55 -9.17 15.22
CA ILE A 332 -8.22 -9.33 14.61
C ILE A 332 -7.59 -7.96 14.32
N PHE A 333 -8.36 -7.03 13.75
CA PHE A 333 -7.90 -5.65 13.50
C PHE A 333 -7.47 -4.98 14.80
N TYR A 334 -8.30 -5.06 15.84
CA TYR A 334 -8.01 -4.44 17.12
C TYR A 334 -6.75 -5.03 17.76
N GLN A 335 -6.53 -6.34 17.69
CA GLN A 335 -5.33 -7.00 18.19
C GLN A 335 -4.06 -6.45 17.51
N TYR A 336 -4.05 -6.36 16.17
CA TYR A 336 -2.91 -5.79 15.43
C TYR A 336 -2.70 -4.31 15.74
N TYR A 337 -3.77 -3.54 15.81
CA TYR A 337 -3.71 -2.11 16.10
C TYR A 337 -3.22 -1.85 17.52
N GLN A 338 -3.76 -2.55 18.52
CA GLN A 338 -3.33 -2.46 19.93
C GLN A 338 -1.86 -2.81 20.09
N GLN A 339 -1.44 -3.94 19.49
CA GLN A 339 -0.05 -4.36 19.53
C GLN A 339 0.86 -3.29 18.93
N GLY A 340 0.59 -2.84 17.73
CA GLY A 340 1.41 -1.84 17.03
C GLY A 340 1.41 -0.49 17.76
N LEU A 341 0.27 -0.06 18.31
CA LEU A 341 0.18 1.19 19.04
C LEU A 341 1.01 1.13 20.33
N CYS A 342 0.86 0.07 21.14
CA CYS A 342 1.69 -0.11 22.34
C CYS A 342 3.19 -0.14 21.99
N GLN A 343 3.58 -0.82 20.91
CA GLN A 343 4.98 -0.86 20.46
C GLN A 343 5.50 0.52 20.05
N LYS A 344 4.69 1.34 19.37
CA LYS A 344 5.04 2.72 19.00
C LYS A 344 5.32 3.59 20.26
N PHE A 345 4.65 3.31 21.35
CA PHE A 345 4.85 3.99 22.62
C PHE A 345 5.87 3.30 23.54
N GLY A 346 6.46 2.18 23.09
CA GLY A 346 7.41 1.42 23.92
C GLY A 346 6.79 0.86 25.20
N LEU A 347 5.50 0.54 25.16
CA LEU A 347 4.73 0.07 26.30
C LEU A 347 4.39 -1.42 26.18
N PRO A 348 4.24 -2.15 27.29
CA PRO A 348 3.68 -3.50 27.26
C PRO A 348 2.30 -3.53 26.59
N ILE A 349 2.02 -4.61 25.87
CA ILE A 349 0.74 -4.79 25.19
C ILE A 349 -0.35 -5.04 26.23
N SER A 350 -1.27 -4.11 26.37
CA SER A 350 -2.46 -4.20 27.22
C SER A 350 -3.51 -3.18 26.80
N GLU A 351 -4.77 -3.41 27.15
CA GLU A 351 -5.87 -2.47 26.92
C GLU A 351 -5.59 -1.12 27.59
N GLU A 352 -5.18 -1.12 28.88
CA GLU A 352 -4.83 0.10 29.62
C GLU A 352 -3.76 0.94 28.90
N ASN A 353 -2.70 0.30 28.39
CA ASN A 353 -1.62 1.01 27.70
C ASN A 353 -2.03 1.47 26.30
N CYS A 354 -2.91 0.73 25.63
CA CYS A 354 -3.52 1.17 24.39
C CYS A 354 -4.37 2.43 24.61
N ASP A 355 -5.25 2.42 25.60
CA ASP A 355 -6.07 3.59 25.96
C ASP A 355 -5.22 4.79 26.35
N PHE A 356 -4.13 4.57 27.07
CA PHE A 356 -3.17 5.61 27.43
C PHE A 356 -2.48 6.19 26.16
N ALA A 357 -2.13 5.36 25.20
CA ALA A 357 -1.55 5.81 23.94
C ALA A 357 -2.58 6.56 23.07
N LEU A 358 -3.84 6.14 23.08
CA LEU A 358 -4.94 6.85 22.40
C LEU A 358 -5.15 8.28 22.92
N GLN A 359 -4.96 8.52 24.24
CA GLN A 359 -5.00 9.87 24.81
C GLN A 359 -3.96 10.80 24.16
N TYR A 360 -2.77 10.27 23.81
CA TYR A 360 -1.78 11.08 23.11
C TYR A 360 -2.23 11.45 21.69
N LEU A 361 -2.90 10.54 20.98
CA LEU A 361 -3.49 10.85 19.67
C LEU A 361 -4.56 11.95 19.79
N GLU A 362 -5.37 11.95 20.86
CA GLU A 362 -6.31 13.04 21.12
C GLU A 362 -5.60 14.37 21.37
N ILE A 363 -4.50 14.36 22.14
CA ILE A 363 -3.64 15.55 22.34
C ILE A 363 -3.08 16.03 21.01
N MET A 364 -2.62 15.11 20.15
CA MET A 364 -2.12 15.45 18.80
C MET A 364 -3.22 16.11 17.96
N GLN A 365 -4.44 15.59 17.97
CA GLN A 365 -5.57 16.14 17.22
C GLN A 365 -5.93 17.56 17.71
N GLN A 366 -6.07 17.74 19.01
CA GLN A 366 -6.42 19.03 19.63
C GLN A 366 -5.40 20.13 19.30
N ASN A 367 -4.12 19.75 19.23
CA ASN A 367 -3.01 20.68 19.00
C ASN A 367 -2.54 20.69 17.53
N LYS A 368 -3.19 19.95 16.63
CA LYS A 368 -2.83 19.82 15.19
C LYS A 368 -1.36 19.46 14.98
N LEU A 369 -0.84 18.54 15.81
CA LEU A 369 0.55 18.14 15.75
C LEU A 369 0.83 17.30 14.50
N ASP A 370 2.06 17.40 13.98
CA ASP A 370 2.53 16.52 12.90
C ASP A 370 2.51 15.06 13.36
N PHE A 371 1.91 14.18 12.57
CA PHE A 371 1.70 12.78 12.96
C PHE A 371 3.02 12.05 13.16
N THR A 372 3.89 12.07 12.16
CA THR A 372 5.15 11.34 12.16
C THR A 372 6.12 11.90 13.20
N ASN A 373 6.30 13.23 13.21
CA ASN A 373 7.25 13.87 14.11
C ASN A 373 6.83 13.78 15.58
N SER A 374 5.54 13.90 15.89
CA SER A 374 5.07 13.79 17.28
C SER A 374 5.30 12.42 17.86
N LEU A 375 5.07 11.37 17.07
CA LEU A 375 5.37 9.99 17.49
C LEU A 375 6.89 9.75 17.56
N ARG A 376 7.66 10.29 16.62
CA ARG A 376 9.13 10.19 16.67
C ARG A 376 9.73 10.91 17.88
N THR A 377 9.12 11.99 18.36
CA THR A 377 9.56 12.72 19.55
C THR A 377 9.53 11.85 20.81
N LEU A 378 8.70 10.79 20.85
CA LEU A 378 8.68 9.84 21.96
C LEU A 378 10.07 9.21 22.18
N VAL A 379 10.89 9.05 21.12
CA VAL A 379 12.28 8.57 21.24
C VAL A 379 13.09 9.46 22.19
N ALA A 380 13.01 10.79 22.02
CA ALA A 380 13.72 11.72 22.88
C ALA A 380 13.17 11.75 24.32
N ILE A 381 11.83 11.66 24.46
CA ILE A 381 11.19 11.60 25.79
C ILE A 381 11.64 10.34 26.55
N VAL A 382 11.69 9.19 25.88
CA VAL A 382 12.17 7.94 26.51
C VAL A 382 13.65 7.98 26.80
N ALA A 383 14.48 8.59 25.92
CA ALA A 383 15.91 8.74 26.14
C ALA A 383 16.23 9.67 27.31
N ASP A 384 15.49 10.75 27.50
CA ASP A 384 15.63 11.65 28.66
C ASP A 384 15.31 10.92 29.98
N ALA A 385 14.38 9.96 29.96
CA ALA A 385 14.06 9.13 31.12
C ALA A 385 15.17 8.13 31.48
N LYS A 386 16.07 7.81 30.51
CA LYS A 386 17.20 6.88 30.66
C LYS A 386 18.52 7.57 30.25
N PRO A 387 19.12 8.46 31.07
CA PRO A 387 20.22 9.34 30.68
C PRO A 387 21.53 8.64 30.29
N ASN A 388 21.64 7.32 30.47
CA ASN A 388 22.85 6.57 30.11
C ASN A 388 22.88 6.03 28.68
N ASP A 389 21.79 6.12 27.92
CA ASP A 389 21.74 5.71 26.52
C ASP A 389 22.13 6.88 25.61
N LYS A 390 23.38 6.88 25.15
CA LYS A 390 23.95 7.90 24.26
C LYS A 390 23.33 7.80 22.86
N LEU A 391 22.18 8.42 22.66
CA LEU A 391 21.66 8.73 21.33
C LEU A 391 22.27 10.01 20.77
N ASN A 392 22.38 10.08 19.47
CA ASN A 392 22.83 11.29 18.76
C ASN A 392 21.63 12.28 18.69
N LEU A 393 21.29 12.84 19.88
CA LEU A 393 20.07 13.57 20.20
C LEU A 393 19.94 14.96 19.56
N LEU A 394 20.97 15.46 18.87
CA LEU A 394 20.96 16.84 18.33
C LEU A 394 19.83 17.12 17.36
N HIS A 395 19.47 16.13 16.52
CA HIS A 395 18.34 16.28 15.58
C HIS A 395 16.99 16.07 16.26
N GLU A 396 16.91 15.13 17.20
CA GLU A 396 15.70 14.80 17.96
C GLU A 396 15.40 15.88 19.02
N PHE A 397 16.41 16.53 19.57
CA PHE A 397 16.25 17.69 20.45
C PHE A 397 15.59 18.90 19.75
N ASN A 398 15.85 19.09 18.47
CA ASN A 398 15.15 20.11 17.65
C ASN A 398 13.66 19.76 17.48
N LEU A 399 13.33 18.49 17.29
CA LEU A 399 11.94 18.03 17.24
C LEU A 399 11.19 18.25 18.55
N LEU A 400 11.85 17.95 19.70
CA LEU A 400 11.33 18.25 21.04
C LEU A 400 11.06 19.75 21.26
N ASN A 401 11.99 20.60 20.80
CA ASN A 401 11.82 22.05 20.89
C ASN A 401 10.69 22.54 19.98
N GLN A 402 10.54 22.00 18.78
CA GLN A 402 9.42 22.29 17.90
C GLN A 402 8.08 21.84 18.50
N LEU A 403 8.06 20.67 19.16
CA LEU A 403 6.88 20.19 19.88
C LEU A 403 6.55 21.11 21.07
N LYS A 404 7.56 21.46 21.86
CA LYS A 404 7.39 22.42 22.99
C LYS A 404 6.89 23.79 22.53
N ILE A 405 7.34 24.28 21.38
CA ILE A 405 6.87 25.52 20.78
C ILE A 405 5.44 25.39 20.25
N SER A 406 5.11 24.25 19.60
CA SER A 406 3.76 23.99 19.08
C SER A 406 2.71 23.76 20.17
N ILE A 407 3.13 23.34 21.37
CA ILE A 407 2.27 23.03 22.52
C ILE A 407 2.15 24.22 23.46
N SER A 408 2.96 25.25 23.31
CA SER A 408 2.77 26.50 24.03
C SER A 408 1.42 27.10 23.59
N SER A 409 0.49 27.22 24.54
CA SER A 409 -0.75 27.96 24.29
C SER A 409 -0.41 29.35 23.77
N SER A 410 -1.35 30.01 23.10
CA SER A 410 -1.24 31.42 22.64
C SER A 410 -0.73 32.40 23.73
N ASN A 411 -0.63 31.97 24.98
CA ASN A 411 -0.15 32.70 26.14
C ASN A 411 1.20 32.21 26.69
N GLY A 412 1.94 31.31 25.99
CA GLY A 412 3.28 30.84 26.38
C GLY A 412 3.32 29.87 27.58
N GLN A 413 2.17 29.39 28.06
CA GLN A 413 2.11 28.39 29.11
C GLN A 413 2.06 26.98 28.55
N PRO A 414 2.80 25.99 29.10
CA PRO A 414 2.72 24.60 28.64
C PRO A 414 1.29 24.07 28.85
N ASN A 415 0.82 23.26 27.89
CA ASN A 415 -0.44 22.56 28.02
C ASN A 415 -0.34 21.57 29.18
N ALA A 416 -1.05 21.84 30.29
CA ALA A 416 -1.01 21.03 31.52
C ALA A 416 -1.30 19.55 31.21
N THR A 417 -2.25 19.28 30.33
CA THR A 417 -2.64 17.91 29.94
C THR A 417 -1.49 17.12 29.32
N LEU A 418 -0.64 17.75 28.50
CA LEU A 418 0.51 17.05 27.93
C LEU A 418 1.62 16.83 28.97
N ALA A 419 1.87 17.80 29.86
CA ALA A 419 2.86 17.66 30.91
C ALA A 419 2.50 16.50 31.86
N ASP A 420 1.22 16.40 32.23
CA ASP A 420 0.71 15.31 33.06
C ASP A 420 0.79 13.97 32.35
N TRP A 421 0.48 13.95 31.05
CA TRP A 421 0.61 12.76 30.21
C TRP A 421 2.07 12.28 30.15
N ILE A 422 3.04 13.17 29.90
CA ILE A 422 4.48 12.85 29.86
C ILE A 422 4.96 12.33 31.22
N ALA A 423 4.55 12.95 32.32
CA ALA A 423 4.90 12.50 33.68
C ALA A 423 4.39 11.07 33.94
N THR A 424 3.17 10.76 33.55
CA THR A 424 2.61 9.41 33.63
C THR A 424 3.32 8.45 32.69
N TYR A 425 3.63 8.87 31.48
CA TYR A 425 4.34 8.06 30.48
C TYR A 425 5.68 7.56 31.01
N HIS A 426 6.48 8.43 31.66
CA HIS A 426 7.76 8.05 32.26
C HIS A 426 7.62 6.92 33.29
N THR A 427 6.52 6.85 34.02
CA THR A 427 6.29 5.77 35.01
C THR A 427 5.96 4.42 34.39
N LYS A 428 5.52 4.42 33.12
CA LYS A 428 5.14 3.21 32.37
C LYS A 428 6.29 2.60 31.55
N LEU A 429 7.43 3.33 31.39
CA LEU A 429 8.55 2.90 30.57
C LEU A 429 9.28 1.70 31.16
N GLN A 430 9.74 0.79 30.29
CA GLN A 430 10.48 -0.42 30.61
C GLN A 430 11.89 -0.39 29.99
N GLN A 431 12.67 -1.46 30.21
CA GLN A 431 14.06 -1.52 29.77
C GLN A 431 14.21 -1.46 28.25
N ASP A 432 13.28 -2.04 27.51
CA ASP A 432 13.27 -2.12 26.04
C ASP A 432 12.45 -1.00 25.36
N SER A 433 11.82 -0.11 26.13
CA SER A 433 10.98 0.96 25.58
C SER A 433 11.68 1.80 24.51
N LEU A 434 12.94 2.15 24.72
CA LEU A 434 13.70 2.96 23.77
C LEU A 434 13.88 2.23 22.42
N GLN A 435 14.22 0.94 22.43
CA GLN A 435 14.36 0.13 21.23
C GLN A 435 13.03 0.03 20.48
N LEU A 436 11.93 -0.18 21.20
CA LEU A 436 10.59 -0.26 20.61
C LEU A 436 10.18 1.05 19.94
N VAL A 437 10.27 2.19 20.63
CA VAL A 437 9.89 3.48 20.03
C VAL A 437 10.77 3.84 18.83
N MET A 438 12.08 3.50 18.84
CA MET A 438 12.97 3.72 17.71
C MET A 438 12.60 2.90 16.48
N SER A 439 12.24 1.64 16.68
CA SER A 439 11.95 0.69 15.59
C SER A 439 10.52 0.79 15.04
N HIS A 440 9.60 1.48 15.74
CA HIS A 440 8.20 1.61 15.33
C HIS A 440 7.79 3.04 14.95
N ASN A 441 8.66 4.04 15.15
CA ASN A 441 8.40 5.41 14.74
C ASN A 441 9.46 5.85 13.71
N PRO A 442 9.10 5.93 12.42
CA PRO A 442 10.04 6.31 11.38
C PRO A 442 10.46 7.78 11.51
N VAL A 443 11.64 8.10 11.02
CA VAL A 443 12.13 9.47 10.82
C VAL A 443 11.51 10.05 9.56
N TYR A 444 11.35 9.21 8.53
CA TYR A 444 10.87 9.62 7.20
C TYR A 444 9.66 8.80 6.78
N VAL A 445 8.68 9.51 6.22
CA VAL A 445 7.58 8.95 5.42
C VAL A 445 7.53 9.73 4.09
N LEU A 446 6.96 9.14 3.06
CA LEU A 446 6.83 9.82 1.78
C LEU A 446 5.73 10.90 1.84
N ARG A 447 6.09 12.11 2.28
CA ARG A 447 5.18 13.26 2.31
C ARG A 447 4.75 13.67 0.90
N ASN A 448 3.56 14.23 0.75
CA ASN A 448 3.08 14.70 -0.55
C ASN A 448 4.02 15.73 -1.17
N SER A 449 4.62 16.63 -0.37
CA SER A 449 5.60 17.63 -0.83
C SER A 449 6.86 17.00 -1.43
N MET A 450 7.37 15.93 -0.82
CA MET A 450 8.54 15.19 -1.34
C MET A 450 8.23 14.55 -2.70
N ALA A 451 7.07 13.87 -2.79
CA ALA A 451 6.64 13.26 -4.05
C ALA A 451 6.42 14.32 -5.14
N GLN A 452 5.85 15.47 -4.80
CA GLN A 452 5.63 16.56 -5.75
C GLN A 452 6.95 17.13 -6.30
N GLN A 453 7.95 17.34 -5.44
CA GLN A 453 9.27 17.80 -5.87
C GLN A 453 9.95 16.80 -6.82
N ALA A 454 9.85 15.51 -6.52
CA ALA A 454 10.38 14.46 -7.41
C ALA A 454 9.66 14.43 -8.76
N ILE A 455 8.36 14.68 -8.79
CA ILE A 455 7.57 14.75 -10.03
C ILE A 455 8.01 15.94 -10.88
N GLU A 456 8.13 17.14 -10.29
CA GLU A 456 8.53 18.35 -10.99
C GLU A 456 9.89 18.23 -11.68
N LEU A 457 10.85 17.58 -11.05
CA LEU A 457 12.14 17.31 -11.65
C LEU A 457 12.05 16.19 -12.71
N ALA A 458 11.30 15.12 -12.46
CA ALA A 458 11.11 14.04 -13.41
C ALA A 458 10.43 14.50 -14.71
N GLU A 459 9.53 15.49 -14.65
CA GLU A 459 8.94 16.13 -15.84
C GLU A 459 9.99 16.84 -16.70
N GLN A 460 11.12 17.21 -16.11
CA GLN A 460 12.27 17.82 -16.79
C GLN A 460 13.34 16.79 -17.17
N ASN A 461 13.06 15.47 -17.03
CA ASN A 461 13.98 14.35 -17.17
C ASN A 461 15.13 14.33 -16.13
N ASP A 462 14.97 15.03 -15.02
CA ASP A 462 15.89 14.95 -13.89
C ASP A 462 15.35 13.97 -12.83
N MET A 463 16.00 12.82 -12.71
CA MET A 463 15.63 11.76 -11.77
C MET A 463 16.39 11.84 -10.44
N SER A 464 17.18 12.89 -10.22
CA SER A 464 18.03 13.01 -9.04
C SER A 464 17.25 12.97 -7.72
N GLU A 465 16.08 13.60 -7.68
CA GLU A 465 15.23 13.59 -6.48
C GLU A 465 14.51 12.25 -6.28
N VAL A 466 14.13 11.58 -7.37
CA VAL A 466 13.60 10.19 -7.28
C VAL A 466 14.65 9.26 -6.69
N ASP A 467 15.92 9.34 -7.18
CA ASP A 467 17.01 8.52 -6.65
C ASP A 467 17.31 8.85 -5.19
N ARG A 468 17.40 10.14 -4.83
CA ARG A 468 17.62 10.57 -3.46
C ARG A 468 16.54 10.06 -2.51
N LEU A 469 15.25 10.20 -2.89
CA LEU A 469 14.12 9.74 -2.08
C LEU A 469 14.09 8.21 -1.98
N TYR A 470 14.39 7.51 -3.06
CA TYR A 470 14.52 6.06 -3.05
C TYR A 470 15.55 5.59 -2.01
N GLN A 471 16.73 6.24 -1.98
CA GLN A 471 17.78 5.92 -1.02
C GLN A 471 17.43 6.35 0.41
N LEU A 472 16.80 7.52 0.59
CA LEU A 472 16.37 8.03 1.89
C LEU A 472 15.35 7.10 2.55
N LEU A 473 14.34 6.70 1.78
CA LEU A 473 13.22 5.88 2.26
C LEU A 473 13.59 4.39 2.41
N ALA A 474 14.77 3.96 1.95
CA ALA A 474 15.25 2.60 2.15
C ALA A 474 15.54 2.25 3.62
N ASN A 475 15.82 3.26 4.47
CA ASN A 475 16.06 3.09 5.90
C ASN A 475 15.26 4.11 6.71
N PRO A 476 13.91 4.03 6.74
CA PRO A 476 13.07 5.11 7.23
C PRO A 476 13.16 5.35 8.73
N TYR A 477 13.74 4.42 9.50
CA TYR A 477 13.90 4.50 10.96
C TYR A 477 15.25 5.08 11.40
N GLN A 478 16.14 5.40 10.46
CA GLN A 478 17.48 5.90 10.73
C GLN A 478 17.69 7.29 10.15
N VAL A 479 18.40 8.16 10.89
CA VAL A 479 18.78 9.48 10.38
C VAL A 479 19.77 9.30 9.24
N SER A 480 19.53 9.97 8.12
CA SER A 480 20.34 9.89 6.89
C SER A 480 21.01 11.21 6.57
N ALA A 481 22.26 11.14 6.09
CA ALA A 481 22.99 12.29 5.54
C ALA A 481 22.36 12.82 4.22
N LEU A 482 21.50 12.05 3.57
CA LEU A 482 20.77 12.45 2.36
C LEU A 482 19.55 13.33 2.67
N ALA A 483 19.18 13.44 3.96
CA ALA A 483 17.99 14.18 4.36
C ALA A 483 18.17 15.69 4.17
N LYS A 484 17.12 16.32 3.65
CA LYS A 484 16.93 17.77 3.66
C LYS A 484 16.05 18.14 4.87
N PRO A 485 16.13 19.36 5.43
CA PRO A 485 15.22 19.80 6.50
C PRO A 485 13.75 19.61 6.15
N SER A 486 13.36 19.87 4.90
CA SER A 486 12.01 19.69 4.38
C SER A 486 11.49 18.23 4.40
N ASP A 487 12.36 17.23 4.54
CA ASP A 487 11.93 15.83 4.57
C ASP A 487 11.30 15.43 5.91
N THR A 488 11.63 16.16 6.97
CA THR A 488 11.08 15.95 8.32
C THR A 488 10.15 17.08 8.76
N GLU A 489 10.18 18.24 8.13
CA GLU A 489 9.33 19.36 8.47
C GLU A 489 7.97 19.23 7.79
N PRO A 490 6.85 19.45 8.52
CA PRO A 490 5.55 19.55 7.89
C PRO A 490 5.53 20.81 7.00
N PRO A 491 4.72 20.84 5.93
CA PRO A 491 4.53 22.04 5.14
C PRO A 491 4.07 23.21 6.01
N LEU A 492 4.47 24.43 5.63
CA LEU A 492 4.02 25.64 6.31
C LEU A 492 2.49 25.68 6.35
N ALA A 493 1.94 26.31 7.39
CA ALA A 493 0.49 26.34 7.59
C ALA A 493 -0.29 27.05 6.45
N ASP A 494 0.39 27.93 5.73
CA ASP A 494 -0.09 28.69 4.58
C ASP A 494 0.36 28.12 3.22
N ALA A 495 1.11 27.00 3.22
CA ALA A 495 1.50 26.35 1.99
C ALA A 495 0.27 25.86 1.21
N PRO A 496 0.25 25.99 -0.13
CA PRO A 496 -0.83 25.46 -0.95
C PRO A 496 -1.02 23.95 -0.70
N GLU A 497 -2.25 23.52 -0.53
CA GLU A 497 -2.55 22.11 -0.42
C GLU A 497 -2.25 21.41 -1.74
N ILE A 498 -1.49 20.30 -1.67
CA ILE A 498 -1.20 19.47 -2.85
C ILE A 498 -2.44 18.64 -3.14
N CYS A 499 -3.15 19.04 -4.21
CA CYS A 499 -4.35 18.36 -4.64
C CYS A 499 -4.01 17.02 -5.31
N VAL A 500 -4.52 15.94 -4.76
CA VAL A 500 -4.38 14.59 -5.33
C VAL A 500 -5.77 14.05 -5.63
N SER A 501 -5.95 13.49 -6.82
CA SER A 501 -7.25 13.00 -7.30
C SER A 501 -7.13 11.60 -7.91
N CYS A 502 -8.26 10.96 -8.20
CA CYS A 502 -8.30 9.67 -8.89
C CYS A 502 -7.68 9.71 -10.30
N SER A 503 -7.49 10.90 -10.89
CA SER A 503 -6.78 11.09 -12.16
C SER A 503 -5.27 11.23 -12.00
N SER A 504 -4.79 11.25 -10.76
CA SER A 504 -3.36 11.43 -10.43
C SER A 504 -2.54 10.18 -10.73
#